data_408c003047d7a1e9540dbd91df584243
#
_entry.id   408c003047d7a1e9540dbd91df584243
#
_cell.length_a   1.000
_cell.length_b   1.000
_cell.length_c   1.000
_cell.angle_alpha   90.00
_cell.angle_beta   90.00
_cell.angle_gamma   90.00
#
_symmetry.space_group_name_H-M   'P 1'
#
loop_
_entity.id
_entity.type
_entity.pdbx_description
1 polymer ?
#
loop_
_entity_poly.entity_id
_entity_poly.type
_entity_poly.pdbx_seq_one_letter_code
_entity_poly.pdbx_strand_id
1 'polypeptide(L)'
;MIKVKDGVASREPLPDFLYGLMPESLVDLSWTDPALGVQGVAWWPEENAEGELGVNNKWGAEVLTLDTERKVVKVARKQVAMTAAEKAARDALVSEQWTAQIAARRYAAETAGTTIDGMPIDTGRDSQGLITGAAVQAIIDPAYSLHWKTSAGFVELTGQQILGVASMVRAHVQSCFNREAELLGAVADGSITAEVLEEGWPQ
;
A
#
# COMPACT_ATOMS: atom_id res chain seq x y z
N MET A 1 -11.11 30.06 9.82
CA MET A 1 -11.98 31.23 9.50
C MET A 1 -11.62 31.74 8.11
N ILE A 2 -12.61 32.07 7.31
CA ILE A 2 -12.47 32.54 5.92
C ILE A 2 -13.09 33.92 5.83
N LYS A 3 -12.36 34.87 5.22
CA LYS A 3 -12.87 36.22 5.01
C LYS A 3 -14.04 36.22 4.04
N VAL A 4 -15.09 36.94 4.40
CA VAL A 4 -16.25 37.19 3.54
C VAL A 4 -16.42 38.71 3.39
N LYS A 5 -16.45 39.17 2.14
CA LYS A 5 -16.70 40.56 1.80
C LYS A 5 -17.54 40.63 0.53
N ASP A 6 -18.61 41.45 0.54
CA ASP A 6 -19.48 41.67 -0.61
C ASP A 6 -20.00 40.36 -1.28
N GLY A 7 -20.29 39.35 -0.45
CA GLY A 7 -20.74 38.03 -0.93
C GLY A 7 -19.63 37.16 -1.54
N VAL A 8 -18.37 37.50 -1.36
CA VAL A 8 -17.22 36.73 -1.84
C VAL A 8 -16.40 36.22 -0.68
N ALA A 9 -16.10 34.91 -0.67
CA ALA A 9 -15.18 34.28 0.27
C ALA A 9 -13.75 34.30 -0.24
N SER A 10 -12.77 34.58 0.63
CA SER A 10 -11.35 34.54 0.30
C SER A 10 -10.50 34.06 1.49
N ARG A 11 -9.38 33.36 1.21
CA ARG A 11 -8.43 32.93 2.22
C ARG A 11 -7.46 34.05 2.57
N GLU A 12 -7.99 35.13 3.13
CA GLU A 12 -7.18 36.22 3.65
C GLU A 12 -7.00 36.10 5.17
N PRO A 13 -5.81 36.39 5.71
CA PRO A 13 -5.55 36.30 7.14
C PRO A 13 -6.43 37.29 7.92
N LEU A 14 -6.70 36.94 9.16
CA LEU A 14 -7.33 37.83 10.11
C LEU A 14 -6.37 38.98 10.43
N PRO A 15 -6.80 40.26 10.43
CA PRO A 15 -5.99 41.37 10.90
C PRO A 15 -5.58 41.23 12.40
N ASP A 16 -4.38 41.67 12.75
CA ASP A 16 -3.80 41.50 14.10
C ASP A 16 -4.71 42.03 15.21
N PHE A 17 -5.39 43.15 14.97
CA PHE A 17 -6.28 43.75 15.96
C PHE A 17 -7.57 42.96 16.24
N LEU A 18 -7.86 41.95 15.44
CA LEU A 18 -8.98 41.02 15.65
C LEU A 18 -8.53 39.70 16.30
N TYR A 19 -7.23 39.49 16.48
CA TYR A 19 -6.75 38.27 17.17
C TYR A 19 -7.25 38.21 18.61
N GLY A 20 -7.63 37.03 19.04
CA GLY A 20 -8.11 36.82 20.42
C GLY A 20 -9.61 37.05 20.59
N LEU A 21 -10.29 37.55 19.55
CA LEU A 21 -11.76 37.59 19.58
C LEU A 21 -12.38 36.21 19.41
N MET A 22 -13.52 36.00 20.04
CA MET A 22 -14.28 34.76 19.87
C MET A 22 -14.80 34.66 18.42
N PRO A 23 -14.88 33.46 17.85
CA PRO A 23 -15.35 33.25 16.48
C PRO A 23 -16.69 33.91 16.17
N GLU A 24 -17.62 33.89 17.15
CA GLU A 24 -18.95 34.48 17.02
C GLU A 24 -18.90 36.00 16.81
N SER A 25 -17.90 36.69 17.39
CA SER A 25 -17.69 38.12 17.21
C SER A 25 -17.14 38.47 15.84
N LEU A 26 -16.47 37.53 15.16
CA LEU A 26 -15.86 37.73 13.83
C LEU A 26 -16.87 37.55 12.70
N VAL A 27 -18.00 36.92 12.98
CA VAL A 27 -19.05 36.63 11.98
C VAL A 27 -19.82 37.91 11.56
N ASP A 28 -19.79 38.93 12.40
CA ASP A 28 -20.38 40.24 12.12
C ASP A 28 -19.55 41.32 12.84
N LEU A 29 -18.89 42.16 12.07
CA LEU A 29 -18.02 43.23 12.56
C LEU A 29 -18.70 44.60 12.52
N SER A 30 -20.00 44.72 12.39
CA SER A 30 -20.75 45.98 12.33
C SER A 30 -20.63 46.80 13.63
N TRP A 31 -20.25 46.16 14.74
CA TRP A 31 -20.01 46.76 16.04
C TRP A 31 -18.65 47.47 16.16
N THR A 32 -17.75 47.28 15.21
CA THR A 32 -16.40 47.89 15.25
C THR A 32 -16.43 49.34 14.80
N ASP A 33 -15.39 50.11 15.21
CA ASP A 33 -15.22 51.47 14.75
C ASP A 33 -15.00 51.48 13.21
N PRO A 34 -15.77 52.31 12.47
CA PRO A 34 -15.59 52.45 11.02
C PRO A 34 -14.16 52.83 10.59
N ALA A 35 -13.40 53.51 11.45
CA ALA A 35 -12.03 53.88 11.20
C ALA A 35 -11.07 52.69 11.03
N LEU A 36 -11.46 51.53 11.55
CA LEU A 36 -10.73 50.24 11.38
C LEU A 36 -10.86 49.63 9.98
N GLY A 37 -11.76 50.14 9.15
CA GLY A 37 -11.89 49.71 7.74
C GLY A 37 -12.42 48.28 7.53
N VAL A 38 -13.04 47.68 8.53
CA VAL A 38 -13.59 46.31 8.45
C VAL A 38 -15.11 46.28 8.33
N GLN A 39 -15.75 47.41 8.02
CA GLN A 39 -17.18 47.48 7.79
C GLN A 39 -17.55 46.66 6.54
N GLY A 40 -18.59 45.82 6.62
CA GLY A 40 -19.01 44.91 5.56
C GLY A 40 -18.09 43.72 5.33
N VAL A 41 -17.11 43.54 6.22
CA VAL A 41 -16.22 42.34 6.20
C VAL A 41 -16.60 41.47 7.39
N ALA A 42 -16.47 40.17 7.21
CA ALA A 42 -16.64 39.17 8.27
C ALA A 42 -15.64 38.03 8.09
N TRP A 43 -15.39 37.26 9.14
CA TRP A 43 -14.66 36.00 9.07
C TRP A 43 -15.58 34.89 9.56
N TRP A 44 -15.97 34.02 8.61
CA TRP A 44 -16.88 32.92 8.93
C TRP A 44 -16.10 31.62 9.17
N PRO A 45 -16.59 30.74 10.02
CA PRO A 45 -16.02 29.40 10.19
C PRO A 45 -16.06 28.63 8.88
N GLU A 46 -15.04 27.82 8.64
CA GLU A 46 -15.00 26.89 7.52
C GLU A 46 -15.60 25.54 7.90
N GLU A 47 -16.33 24.95 6.97
CA GLU A 47 -16.90 23.62 7.06
C GLU A 47 -16.44 22.80 5.87
N ASN A 48 -15.86 21.62 6.11
CA ASN A 48 -15.48 20.73 5.04
C ASN A 48 -16.72 20.16 4.35
N ALA A 49 -16.83 20.37 3.05
CA ALA A 49 -17.91 19.89 2.20
C ALA A 49 -17.39 18.99 1.06
N GLU A 50 -16.17 18.42 1.21
CA GLU A 50 -15.65 17.46 0.24
C GLU A 50 -16.46 16.18 0.25
N GLY A 51 -16.89 15.73 -0.93
CA GLY A 51 -17.44 14.40 -1.14
C GLY A 51 -16.33 13.35 -1.37
N GLU A 52 -16.71 12.12 -1.63
CA GLU A 52 -15.77 11.07 -2.02
C GLU A 52 -15.17 11.34 -3.40
N LEU A 53 -13.86 11.08 -3.54
CA LEU A 53 -13.18 11.22 -4.82
C LEU A 53 -13.55 10.07 -5.75
N GLY A 54 -14.11 10.38 -6.91
CA GLY A 54 -14.38 9.38 -7.94
C GLY A 54 -13.10 8.70 -8.44
N VAL A 55 -13.18 7.41 -8.76
CA VAL A 55 -12.04 6.53 -9.13
C VAL A 55 -11.15 7.09 -10.25
N ASN A 56 -11.74 7.80 -11.21
CA ASN A 56 -11.04 8.38 -12.35
C ASN A 56 -10.85 9.90 -12.24
N ASN A 57 -11.02 10.45 -11.04
CA ASN A 57 -10.89 11.87 -10.77
C ASN A 57 -9.68 12.16 -9.88
N LYS A 58 -9.23 13.40 -9.95
CA LYS A 58 -8.25 14.00 -9.04
C LYS A 58 -8.84 15.26 -8.43
N TRP A 59 -8.32 15.66 -7.30
CA TRP A 59 -8.67 16.94 -6.70
C TRP A 59 -8.09 18.08 -7.53
N GLY A 60 -8.95 19.03 -7.88
CA GLY A 60 -8.60 20.28 -8.54
C GLY A 60 -8.60 21.46 -7.56
N ALA A 61 -8.93 22.63 -8.06
CA ALA A 61 -8.93 23.85 -7.28
C ALA A 61 -9.97 23.82 -6.16
N GLU A 62 -9.63 24.47 -5.05
CA GLU A 62 -10.54 24.75 -3.95
C GLU A 62 -11.69 25.64 -4.40
N VAL A 63 -12.86 25.39 -3.88
CA VAL A 63 -14.08 26.18 -4.07
C VAL A 63 -14.64 26.56 -2.71
N LEU A 64 -14.84 27.85 -2.51
CA LEU A 64 -15.45 28.40 -1.32
C LEU A 64 -16.90 28.77 -1.64
N THR A 65 -17.84 28.16 -0.94
CA THR A 65 -19.29 28.42 -1.12
C THR A 65 -19.87 28.97 0.17
N LEU A 66 -20.53 30.11 0.08
CA LEU A 66 -21.16 30.74 1.25
C LEU A 66 -22.48 30.04 1.62
N ASP A 67 -22.62 29.70 2.87
CA ASP A 67 -23.87 29.37 3.50
C ASP A 67 -24.27 30.58 4.38
N THR A 68 -25.08 31.47 3.78
CA THR A 68 -25.43 32.76 4.40
C THR A 68 -26.40 32.62 5.58
N GLU A 69 -27.19 31.55 5.61
CA GLU A 69 -28.12 31.28 6.73
C GLU A 69 -27.37 30.87 7.99
N ARG A 70 -26.37 29.97 7.82
CA ARG A 70 -25.55 29.48 8.93
C ARG A 70 -24.31 30.33 9.19
N LYS A 71 -24.02 31.27 8.32
CA LYS A 71 -22.80 32.10 8.31
C LYS A 71 -21.52 31.24 8.38
N VAL A 72 -21.44 30.22 7.54
CA VAL A 72 -20.26 29.36 7.36
C VAL A 72 -19.81 29.36 5.91
N VAL A 73 -18.55 29.09 5.69
CA VAL A 73 -18.01 28.87 4.33
C VAL A 73 -17.75 27.38 4.13
N LYS A 74 -18.50 26.80 3.21
CA LYS A 74 -18.27 25.42 2.77
C LYS A 74 -17.05 25.38 1.86
N VAL A 75 -16.08 24.56 2.26
CA VAL A 75 -14.81 24.37 1.56
C VAL A 75 -14.81 23.00 0.91
N ALA A 76 -14.69 22.96 -0.40
CA ALA A 76 -14.57 21.72 -1.16
C ALA A 76 -13.57 21.91 -2.30
N ARG A 77 -12.95 20.83 -2.76
CA ARG A 77 -12.16 20.85 -3.99
C ARG A 77 -13.00 20.32 -5.16
N LYS A 78 -12.82 20.90 -6.32
CA LYS A 78 -13.44 20.37 -7.55
C LYS A 78 -12.86 19.00 -7.86
N GLN A 79 -13.72 18.07 -8.24
CA GLN A 79 -13.27 16.85 -8.87
C GLN A 79 -13.02 17.10 -10.36
N VAL A 80 -11.83 16.77 -10.81
CA VAL A 80 -11.39 16.92 -12.21
C VAL A 80 -11.06 15.54 -12.76
N ALA A 81 -11.58 15.20 -13.92
CA ALA A 81 -11.25 13.93 -14.57
C ALA A 81 -9.75 13.84 -14.85
N MET A 82 -9.15 12.72 -14.50
CA MET A 82 -7.77 12.42 -14.86
C MET A 82 -7.64 12.30 -16.38
N THR A 83 -6.56 12.82 -16.93
CA THR A 83 -6.17 12.58 -18.32
C THR A 83 -5.78 11.11 -18.52
N ALA A 84 -5.73 10.67 -19.78
CA ALA A 84 -5.27 9.32 -20.09
C ALA A 84 -3.84 9.04 -19.58
N ALA A 85 -2.94 10.03 -19.66
CA ALA A 85 -1.57 9.93 -19.17
C ALA A 85 -1.51 9.80 -17.64
N GLU A 86 -2.33 10.55 -16.90
CA GLU A 86 -2.39 10.47 -15.44
C GLU A 86 -2.95 9.13 -14.95
N LYS A 87 -3.96 8.60 -15.66
CA LYS A 87 -4.49 7.25 -15.36
C LYS A 87 -3.43 6.21 -15.59
N ALA A 88 -2.75 6.23 -16.74
CA ALA A 88 -1.68 5.29 -17.05
C ALA A 88 -0.53 5.35 -16.04
N ALA A 89 -0.14 6.54 -15.59
CA ALA A 89 0.88 6.71 -14.57
C ALA A 89 0.45 6.13 -13.21
N ARG A 90 -0.80 6.38 -12.78
CA ARG A 90 -1.37 5.79 -11.57
C ARG A 90 -1.39 4.26 -11.65
N ASP A 91 -1.88 3.71 -12.77
CA ASP A 91 -2.04 2.28 -12.97
C ASP A 91 -0.66 1.58 -13.01
N ALA A 92 0.36 2.24 -13.60
CA ALA A 92 1.73 1.76 -13.57
C ALA A 92 2.30 1.70 -12.14
N LEU A 93 2.08 2.72 -11.31
CA LEU A 93 2.50 2.72 -9.90
C LEU A 93 1.81 1.62 -9.09
N VAL A 94 0.52 1.42 -9.31
CA VAL A 94 -0.24 0.35 -8.65
C VAL A 94 0.30 -1.03 -9.06
N SER A 95 0.57 -1.24 -10.36
CA SER A 95 1.15 -2.47 -10.87
C SER A 95 2.56 -2.74 -10.29
N GLU A 96 3.40 -1.72 -10.18
CA GLU A 96 4.72 -1.82 -9.55
C GLU A 96 4.62 -2.22 -8.07
N GLN A 97 3.69 -1.61 -7.33
CA GLN A 97 3.46 -1.94 -5.92
C GLN A 97 3.01 -3.40 -5.75
N TRP A 98 2.07 -3.88 -6.56
CA TRP A 98 1.66 -5.28 -6.54
C TRP A 98 2.81 -6.22 -6.88
N THR A 99 3.58 -5.92 -7.92
CA THR A 99 4.74 -6.72 -8.30
C THR A 99 5.74 -6.86 -7.16
N ALA A 100 6.03 -5.79 -6.45
CA ALA A 100 6.92 -5.82 -5.29
C ALA A 100 6.35 -6.67 -4.13
N GLN A 101 5.05 -6.55 -3.84
CA GLN A 101 4.39 -7.33 -2.79
C GLN A 101 4.36 -8.82 -3.14
N ILE A 102 4.04 -9.17 -4.38
CA ILE A 102 4.03 -10.55 -4.87
C ILE A 102 5.43 -11.18 -4.76
N ALA A 103 6.48 -10.46 -5.18
CA ALA A 103 7.85 -10.93 -5.08
C ALA A 103 8.28 -11.14 -3.62
N ALA A 104 7.90 -10.24 -2.71
CA ALA A 104 8.17 -10.38 -1.29
C ALA A 104 7.42 -11.59 -0.69
N ARG A 105 6.14 -11.78 -1.05
CA ARG A 105 5.34 -12.90 -0.56
C ARG A 105 5.85 -14.24 -1.09
N ARG A 106 6.24 -14.29 -2.39
CA ARG A 106 6.92 -15.45 -2.99
C ARG A 106 8.19 -15.80 -2.21
N TYR A 107 9.04 -14.81 -1.95
CA TYR A 107 10.28 -15.04 -1.20
C TYR A 107 10.01 -15.60 0.20
N ALA A 108 9.02 -15.07 0.90
CA ALA A 108 8.60 -15.57 2.20
C ALA A 108 8.13 -17.03 2.13
N ALA A 109 7.30 -17.39 1.14
CA ALA A 109 6.82 -18.76 0.95
C ALA A 109 7.97 -19.71 0.57
N GLU A 110 8.83 -19.29 -0.37
CA GLU A 110 9.99 -20.06 -0.84
C GLU A 110 10.93 -20.44 0.31
N THR A 111 11.11 -19.56 1.30
CA THR A 111 12.11 -19.72 2.37
C THR A 111 11.51 -20.10 3.73
N ALA A 112 10.21 -20.36 3.79
CA ALA A 112 9.51 -20.72 5.03
C ALA A 112 9.86 -22.13 5.55
N GLY A 113 10.48 -22.95 4.73
CA GLY A 113 10.65 -24.39 4.97
C GLY A 113 9.49 -25.19 4.40
N THR A 114 9.66 -26.51 4.40
CA THR A 114 8.62 -27.46 4.03
C THR A 114 8.80 -28.77 4.78
N THR A 115 7.82 -29.66 4.75
CA THR A 115 7.92 -30.98 5.39
C THR A 115 8.01 -32.05 4.30
N ILE A 116 9.06 -32.87 4.36
CA ILE A 116 9.30 -33.97 3.44
C ILE A 116 9.38 -35.27 4.24
N ASP A 117 8.47 -36.21 3.97
CA ASP A 117 8.39 -37.49 4.69
C ASP A 117 8.38 -37.33 6.22
N GLY A 118 7.68 -36.30 6.70
CA GLY A 118 7.60 -35.96 8.12
C GLY A 118 8.82 -35.23 8.68
N MET A 119 9.84 -34.96 7.88
CA MET A 119 11.03 -34.19 8.29
C MET A 119 10.85 -32.73 7.93
N PRO A 120 11.07 -31.79 8.86
CA PRO A 120 11.11 -30.39 8.56
C PRO A 120 12.42 -30.06 7.83
N ILE A 121 12.30 -29.52 6.63
CA ILE A 121 13.43 -29.14 5.77
C ILE A 121 13.41 -27.61 5.64
N ASP A 122 14.54 -26.99 5.99
CA ASP A 122 14.76 -25.58 5.72
C ASP A 122 14.93 -25.34 4.21
N THR A 123 14.17 -24.40 3.67
CA THR A 123 14.22 -24.01 2.27
C THR A 123 14.84 -22.61 2.07
N GLY A 124 15.54 -22.08 3.10
CA GLY A 124 16.34 -20.86 2.96
C GLY A 124 17.39 -21.00 1.86
N ARG A 125 17.84 -19.89 1.29
CA ARG A 125 18.74 -19.88 0.13
C ARG A 125 20.03 -20.68 0.34
N ASP A 126 20.61 -20.60 1.54
CA ASP A 126 21.81 -21.36 1.89
C ASP A 126 21.52 -22.86 1.94
N SER A 127 20.41 -23.25 2.56
CA SER A 127 20.00 -24.66 2.63
C SER A 127 19.68 -25.25 1.25
N GLN A 128 19.05 -24.49 0.34
CA GLN A 128 18.86 -24.92 -1.04
C GLN A 128 20.22 -25.21 -1.73
N GLY A 129 21.21 -24.35 -1.50
CA GLY A 129 22.58 -24.56 -2.02
C GLY A 129 23.24 -25.82 -1.47
N LEU A 130 23.15 -26.03 -0.15
CA LEU A 130 23.71 -27.22 0.51
C LEU A 130 23.02 -28.53 0.06
N ILE A 131 21.69 -28.51 -0.05
CA ILE A 131 20.92 -29.65 -0.55
C ILE A 131 21.32 -29.99 -2.01
N THR A 132 21.47 -28.97 -2.85
CA THR A 132 21.91 -29.15 -4.24
C THR A 132 23.32 -29.76 -4.30
N GLY A 133 24.27 -29.24 -3.50
CA GLY A 133 25.62 -29.79 -3.41
C GLY A 133 25.65 -31.25 -2.96
N ALA A 134 24.85 -31.59 -1.93
CA ALA A 134 24.75 -32.97 -1.45
C ALA A 134 24.12 -33.90 -2.49
N ALA A 135 23.13 -33.43 -3.25
CA ALA A 135 22.50 -34.20 -4.36
C ALA A 135 23.52 -34.47 -5.48
N VAL A 136 24.35 -33.50 -5.84
CA VAL A 136 25.43 -33.70 -6.82
C VAL A 136 26.42 -34.76 -6.35
N GLN A 137 26.82 -34.70 -5.06
CA GLN A 137 27.72 -35.71 -4.50
C GLN A 137 27.09 -37.12 -4.48
N ALA A 138 25.80 -37.23 -4.19
CA ALA A 138 25.08 -38.50 -4.24
C ALA A 138 24.96 -39.11 -5.66
N ILE A 139 24.99 -38.27 -6.70
CA ILE A 139 25.06 -38.72 -8.09
C ILE A 139 26.47 -39.28 -8.42
N ILE A 140 27.51 -38.64 -7.91
CA ILE A 140 28.93 -39.02 -8.15
C ILE A 140 29.28 -40.33 -7.41
N ASP A 141 28.80 -40.43 -6.14
CA ASP A 141 29.04 -41.59 -5.28
C ASP A 141 27.72 -42.17 -4.76
N PRO A 142 27.23 -43.24 -5.34
CA PRO A 142 25.96 -43.88 -4.90
C PRO A 142 25.99 -44.42 -3.47
N ALA A 143 27.16 -44.61 -2.87
CA ALA A 143 27.31 -45.04 -1.47
C ALA A 143 27.38 -43.88 -0.48
N TYR A 144 27.29 -42.63 -0.97
CA TYR A 144 27.33 -41.44 -0.16
C TYR A 144 26.19 -41.37 0.84
N SER A 145 26.51 -41.05 2.09
CA SER A 145 25.54 -40.68 3.11
C SER A 145 26.07 -39.48 3.90
N LEU A 146 25.16 -38.73 4.53
CA LEU A 146 25.55 -37.60 5.36
C LEU A 146 24.59 -37.42 6.54
N HIS A 147 25.08 -36.80 7.60
CA HIS A 147 24.24 -36.34 8.72
C HIS A 147 23.70 -34.95 8.42
N TRP A 148 22.41 -34.90 8.14
CA TRP A 148 21.68 -33.64 7.88
C TRP A 148 21.13 -33.08 9.20
N LYS A 149 21.37 -31.78 9.45
CA LYS A 149 20.82 -31.09 10.60
C LYS A 149 19.43 -30.52 10.28
N THR A 150 18.41 -30.99 10.98
CA THR A 150 17.07 -30.45 10.97
C THR A 150 16.77 -29.69 12.26
N SER A 151 15.64 -28.99 12.31
CA SER A 151 15.15 -28.37 13.57
C SER A 151 14.90 -29.42 14.69
N ALA A 152 14.63 -30.68 14.32
CA ALA A 152 14.41 -31.79 15.24
C ALA A 152 15.69 -32.54 15.62
N GLY A 153 16.87 -32.18 15.08
CA GLY A 153 18.15 -32.83 15.34
C GLY A 153 18.84 -33.32 14.07
N PHE A 154 19.85 -34.19 14.24
CA PHE A 154 20.60 -34.78 13.13
C PHE A 154 19.90 -36.05 12.62
N VAL A 155 19.79 -36.18 11.33
CA VAL A 155 19.27 -37.37 10.63
C VAL A 155 20.31 -37.83 9.63
N GLU A 156 20.60 -39.12 9.58
CA GLU A 156 21.44 -39.70 8.55
C GLU A 156 20.58 -39.90 7.27
N LEU A 157 21.04 -39.37 6.15
CA LEU A 157 20.40 -39.51 4.85
C LEU A 157 21.32 -40.25 3.90
N THR A 158 20.81 -41.30 3.27
CA THR A 158 21.46 -41.98 2.15
C THR A 158 21.43 -41.13 0.89
N GLY A 159 22.29 -41.40 -0.08
CA GLY A 159 22.32 -40.71 -1.36
C GLY A 159 20.98 -40.70 -2.06
N GLN A 160 20.21 -41.79 -2.02
CA GLN A 160 18.87 -41.88 -2.61
C GLN A 160 17.87 -40.93 -1.91
N GLN A 161 17.93 -40.86 -0.58
CA GLN A 161 17.07 -39.93 0.19
C GLN A 161 17.44 -38.48 -0.06
N ILE A 162 18.74 -38.17 -0.17
CA ILE A 162 19.20 -36.81 -0.53
C ILE A 162 18.67 -36.38 -1.88
N LEU A 163 18.71 -37.25 -2.89
CA LEU A 163 18.14 -36.97 -4.23
C LEU A 163 16.62 -36.72 -4.17
N GLY A 164 15.89 -37.50 -3.33
CA GLY A 164 14.47 -37.31 -3.08
C GLY A 164 14.19 -35.92 -2.46
N VAL A 165 14.90 -35.59 -1.38
CA VAL A 165 14.80 -34.28 -0.72
C VAL A 165 15.09 -33.13 -1.69
N ALA A 166 16.17 -33.22 -2.46
CA ALA A 166 16.53 -32.20 -3.44
C ALA A 166 15.45 -31.99 -4.50
N SER A 167 14.85 -33.09 -5.00
CA SER A 167 13.75 -33.03 -5.97
C SER A 167 12.51 -32.36 -5.38
N MET A 168 12.14 -32.69 -4.13
CA MET A 168 10.96 -32.11 -3.48
C MET A 168 11.15 -30.62 -3.11
N VAL A 169 12.33 -30.25 -2.62
CA VAL A 169 12.68 -28.83 -2.37
C VAL A 169 12.61 -28.04 -3.70
N ARG A 170 13.13 -28.60 -4.78
CA ARG A 170 13.08 -27.95 -6.10
C ARG A 170 11.63 -27.79 -6.58
N ALA A 171 10.79 -28.79 -6.36
CA ALA A 171 9.36 -28.71 -6.71
C ALA A 171 8.64 -27.63 -5.88
N HIS A 172 8.92 -27.55 -4.56
CA HIS A 172 8.38 -26.50 -3.70
C HIS A 172 8.76 -25.12 -4.20
N VAL A 173 10.04 -24.87 -4.45
CA VAL A 173 10.55 -23.60 -4.98
C VAL A 173 9.87 -23.27 -6.32
N GLN A 174 9.78 -24.23 -7.23
CA GLN A 174 9.14 -24.03 -8.54
C GLN A 174 7.66 -23.69 -8.38
N SER A 175 6.95 -24.31 -7.44
CA SER A 175 5.54 -24.00 -7.16
C SER A 175 5.37 -22.56 -6.64
N CYS A 176 6.31 -22.05 -5.82
CA CYS A 176 6.32 -20.66 -5.41
C CYS A 176 6.44 -19.70 -6.62
N PHE A 177 7.34 -19.97 -7.55
CA PHE A 177 7.50 -19.18 -8.77
C PHE A 177 6.30 -19.27 -9.71
N ASN A 178 5.69 -20.45 -9.82
CA ASN A 178 4.45 -20.62 -10.60
C ASN A 178 3.33 -19.74 -10.03
N ARG A 179 3.18 -19.75 -8.69
CA ARG A 179 2.18 -18.89 -8.04
C ARG A 179 2.48 -17.40 -8.24
N GLU A 180 3.73 -16.97 -8.18
CA GLU A 180 4.13 -15.59 -8.52
C GLU A 180 3.69 -15.23 -9.96
N ALA A 181 3.94 -16.12 -10.93
CA ALA A 181 3.55 -15.88 -12.33
C ALA A 181 2.03 -15.75 -12.50
N GLU A 182 1.23 -16.58 -11.80
CA GLU A 182 -0.23 -16.48 -11.80
C GLU A 182 -0.70 -15.12 -11.24
N LEU A 183 -0.12 -14.69 -10.12
CA LEU A 183 -0.47 -13.41 -9.48
C LEU A 183 -0.08 -12.21 -10.34
N LEU A 184 1.06 -12.26 -11.05
CA LEU A 184 1.43 -11.23 -12.02
C LEU A 184 0.45 -11.18 -13.20
N GLY A 185 -0.12 -12.33 -13.61
CA GLY A 185 -1.24 -12.38 -14.54
C GLY A 185 -2.47 -11.65 -14.00
N ALA A 186 -2.82 -11.88 -12.73
CA ALA A 186 -3.93 -11.21 -12.06
C ALA A 186 -3.72 -9.68 -11.91
N VAL A 187 -2.47 -9.22 -11.78
CA VAL A 187 -2.15 -7.78 -11.86
C VAL A 187 -2.45 -7.24 -13.24
N ALA A 188 -2.06 -7.96 -14.29
CA ALA A 188 -2.23 -7.52 -15.68
C ALA A 188 -3.69 -7.43 -16.10
N ASP A 189 -4.55 -8.31 -15.61
CA ASP A 189 -6.00 -8.31 -15.90
C ASP A 189 -6.84 -7.54 -14.87
N GLY A 190 -6.22 -7.04 -13.80
CA GLY A 190 -6.85 -6.23 -12.77
C GLY A 190 -7.67 -7.03 -11.75
N SER A 191 -7.52 -8.34 -11.67
CA SER A 191 -8.24 -9.22 -10.74
C SER A 191 -7.51 -9.41 -9.39
N ILE A 192 -6.31 -8.86 -9.22
CA ILE A 192 -5.52 -8.96 -8.00
C ILE A 192 -6.21 -8.27 -6.82
N THR A 193 -6.27 -8.95 -5.68
CA THR A 193 -6.70 -8.39 -4.39
C THR A 193 -5.75 -8.82 -3.27
N ALA A 194 -5.89 -8.22 -2.08
CA ALA A 194 -5.08 -8.60 -0.92
C ALA A 194 -5.33 -10.06 -0.50
N GLU A 195 -6.56 -10.54 -0.60
CA GLU A 195 -6.92 -11.93 -0.31
C GLU A 195 -6.27 -12.89 -1.30
N VAL A 196 -6.36 -12.59 -2.61
CA VAL A 196 -5.76 -13.39 -3.67
C VAL A 196 -4.23 -13.46 -3.53
N LEU A 197 -3.58 -12.38 -3.04
CA LEU A 197 -2.15 -12.37 -2.75
C LEU A 197 -1.76 -13.40 -1.68
N GLU A 198 -2.58 -13.58 -0.64
CA GLU A 198 -2.24 -14.45 0.50
C GLU A 198 -2.56 -15.94 0.26
N GLU A 199 -3.42 -16.24 -0.69
CA GLU A 199 -3.88 -17.61 -0.96
C GLU A 199 -2.99 -18.36 -1.97
N GLY A 200 -3.09 -19.70 -1.95
CA GLY A 200 -2.53 -20.59 -2.99
C GLY A 200 -1.01 -20.77 -2.96
N TRP A 201 -0.32 -20.32 -1.93
CA TRP A 201 1.11 -20.57 -1.76
C TRP A 201 1.37 -22.00 -1.27
N PRO A 202 2.44 -22.69 -1.77
CA PRO A 202 2.81 -24.00 -1.28
C PRO A 202 3.24 -23.93 0.20
N GLN A 203 2.97 -25.04 0.92
CA GLN A 203 3.26 -25.20 2.35
C GLN A 203 4.42 -26.15 2.57
#